data_6ff96b5cb3f8dca439886a513397f609
#
_entry.id   6ff96b5cb3f8dca439886a513397f609
#
_cell.length_a   1.000
_cell.length_b   1.000
_cell.length_c   1.000
_cell.angle_alpha   90.00
_cell.angle_beta   90.00
_cell.angle_gamma   90.00
#
_symmetry.space_group_name_H-M   'P 1'
#
loop_
_entity.id
_entity.type
_entity.pdbx_description
1 polymer ?
#
loop_
_entity_poly.entity_id
_entity_poly.type
_entity_poly.pdbx_seq_one_letter_code
_entity_poly.pdbx_strand_id
1 'polypeptide(L)'
;MKLFLTLAASVLSLSLSAQTVARMNDLKPEQKAAATDLKLTGQLSTSGNSDFRQLRDLCYQLRHVDLSMADCEAIPNNAFHSRPVLESIVLPTQVKSIGSQAFYACHSLRKITLPKSVTRVGDAAFSSCENLKEITIEGTPMLGEFAFARLKGLRTVRVNAAEPPVAAVSAFEGIDRKKVKLIVPRGSELKYRKAAGWSRFFSTPENQNRLCNPA
;
A
#
# COMPACT_ATOMS: atom_id res chain seq x y z
N MET A 1 -42.80 -7.66 44.50
CA MET A 1 -41.59 -8.47 44.27
C MET A 1 -41.18 -8.28 42.81
N LYS A 2 -40.30 -7.31 42.54
CA LYS A 2 -39.87 -6.95 41.17
C LYS A 2 -38.64 -7.76 40.84
N LEU A 3 -38.77 -8.67 39.88
CA LEU A 3 -37.65 -9.40 39.31
C LEU A 3 -36.88 -8.45 38.40
N PHE A 4 -35.67 -8.06 38.79
CA PHE A 4 -34.71 -7.43 37.91
C PHE A 4 -34.08 -8.52 37.06
N LEU A 5 -34.49 -8.59 35.79
CA LEU A 5 -33.79 -9.35 34.78
C LEU A 5 -32.57 -8.52 34.37
N THR A 6 -31.43 -8.80 34.96
CA THR A 6 -30.15 -8.32 34.45
C THR A 6 -29.84 -9.09 33.18
N LEU A 7 -30.09 -8.44 32.04
CA LEU A 7 -29.60 -8.88 30.76
C LEU A 7 -28.07 -8.71 30.80
N ALA A 8 -27.35 -9.80 31.14
CA ALA A 8 -25.94 -9.87 30.93
C ALA A 8 -25.70 -9.83 29.41
N ALA A 9 -25.37 -8.65 28.90
CA ALA A 9 -24.80 -8.52 27.58
C ALA A 9 -23.49 -9.30 27.63
N SER A 10 -23.51 -10.56 27.21
CA SER A 10 -22.31 -11.29 26.84
C SER A 10 -21.75 -10.59 25.63
N VAL A 11 -20.86 -9.63 25.87
CA VAL A 11 -19.90 -9.17 24.89
C VAL A 11 -19.05 -10.41 24.60
N LEU A 12 -19.49 -11.21 23.63
CA LEU A 12 -18.58 -12.12 22.97
C LEU A 12 -17.48 -11.21 22.37
N SER A 13 -16.38 -11.11 23.10
CA SER A 13 -15.11 -10.67 22.56
C SER A 13 -14.72 -11.71 21.54
N LEU A 14 -15.29 -11.63 20.34
CA LEU A 14 -14.71 -12.24 19.17
C LEU A 14 -13.42 -11.46 18.92
N SER A 15 -12.35 -11.93 19.59
CA SER A 15 -11.00 -11.67 19.15
C SER A 15 -10.92 -12.32 17.76
N LEU A 16 -11.23 -11.55 16.73
CA LEU A 16 -11.04 -11.95 15.33
C LEU A 16 -9.54 -11.96 15.05
N SER A 17 -8.80 -12.90 15.66
CA SER A 17 -7.42 -13.22 15.31
C SER A 17 -7.34 -14.09 14.05
N ALA A 18 -8.48 -14.55 13.53
CA ALA A 18 -8.58 -15.23 12.26
C ALA A 18 -9.01 -14.23 11.19
N GLN A 19 -8.27 -14.17 10.09
CA GLN A 19 -8.60 -13.34 8.93
C GLN A 19 -10.04 -13.60 8.48
N THR A 20 -10.92 -12.59 8.65
CA THR A 20 -12.32 -12.71 8.23
C THR A 20 -12.39 -12.60 6.70
N VAL A 21 -12.84 -13.67 6.05
CA VAL A 21 -13.11 -13.67 4.60
C VAL A 21 -14.57 -13.27 4.38
N ALA A 22 -14.80 -12.14 3.72
CA ALA A 22 -16.15 -11.60 3.54
C ALA A 22 -16.25 -10.73 2.27
N ARG A 23 -17.50 -10.49 1.84
CA ARG A 23 -17.84 -9.35 1.00
C ARG A 23 -18.11 -8.16 1.92
N MET A 24 -17.78 -6.96 1.47
CA MET A 24 -17.95 -5.76 2.31
C MET A 24 -19.41 -5.55 2.77
N ASN A 25 -20.37 -5.89 1.91
CA ASN A 25 -21.78 -5.75 2.21
C ASN A 25 -22.34 -6.81 3.18
N ASP A 26 -21.63 -7.92 3.38
CA ASP A 26 -22.05 -8.98 4.31
C ASP A 26 -21.64 -8.67 5.76
N LEU A 27 -20.75 -7.68 5.94
CA LEU A 27 -20.28 -7.27 7.26
C LEU A 27 -21.24 -6.26 7.91
N LYS A 28 -21.65 -6.57 9.13
CA LYS A 28 -22.42 -5.63 9.96
C LYS A 28 -21.57 -4.48 10.47
N PRO A 29 -22.15 -3.33 10.83
CA PRO A 29 -21.39 -2.16 11.29
C PRO A 29 -20.45 -2.46 12.48
N GLU A 30 -20.90 -3.24 13.46
CA GLU A 30 -20.08 -3.65 14.61
C GLU A 30 -18.90 -4.55 14.22
N GLN A 31 -19.07 -5.42 13.22
CA GLN A 31 -18.00 -6.26 12.69
C GLN A 31 -16.96 -5.41 11.94
N LYS A 32 -17.40 -4.41 11.17
CA LYS A 32 -16.53 -3.46 10.50
C LYS A 32 -15.68 -2.67 11.49
N ALA A 33 -16.31 -2.17 12.56
CA ALA A 33 -15.64 -1.38 13.59
C ALA A 33 -14.62 -2.19 14.40
N ALA A 34 -14.87 -3.48 14.62
CA ALA A 34 -14.01 -4.38 15.38
C ALA A 34 -12.92 -5.07 14.52
N ALA A 35 -13.01 -4.99 13.19
CA ALA A 35 -12.11 -5.72 12.30
C ALA A 35 -10.67 -5.20 12.38
N THR A 36 -9.73 -6.09 12.66
CA THR A 36 -8.28 -5.86 12.58
C THR A 36 -7.69 -6.48 11.34
N ASP A 37 -8.28 -7.58 10.85
CA ASP A 37 -7.80 -8.39 9.74
C ASP A 37 -8.97 -8.72 8.81
N LEU A 38 -8.92 -8.25 7.57
CA LEU A 38 -9.95 -8.52 6.57
C LEU A 38 -9.34 -9.07 5.29
N LYS A 39 -9.90 -10.17 4.81
CA LYS A 39 -9.75 -10.64 3.44
C LYS A 39 -11.04 -10.41 2.69
N LEU A 40 -11.03 -9.55 1.69
CA LEU A 40 -12.20 -9.21 0.91
C LEU A 40 -12.27 -10.02 -0.38
N THR A 41 -13.49 -10.39 -0.74
CA THR A 41 -13.80 -11.16 -1.96
C THR A 41 -14.93 -10.49 -2.74
N GLY A 42 -15.01 -10.82 -4.03
CA GLY A 42 -16.03 -10.27 -4.92
C GLY A 42 -15.75 -8.86 -5.37
N GLN A 43 -16.70 -8.27 -6.06
CA GLN A 43 -16.54 -6.94 -6.64
C GLN A 43 -16.56 -5.86 -5.57
N LEU A 44 -15.57 -4.98 -5.59
CA LEU A 44 -15.49 -3.81 -4.72
C LEU A 44 -15.90 -2.55 -5.46
N SER A 45 -16.86 -1.83 -4.91
CA SER A 45 -17.33 -0.55 -5.44
C SER A 45 -16.32 0.56 -5.19
N THR A 46 -16.07 1.38 -6.21
CA THR A 46 -15.16 2.53 -6.16
C THR A 46 -15.88 3.88 -6.17
N SER A 47 -17.21 3.90 -6.36
CA SER A 47 -18.03 5.11 -6.49
C SER A 47 -19.08 5.25 -5.38
N GLY A 48 -19.50 6.45 -5.09
CA GLY A 48 -20.55 6.75 -4.10
C GLY A 48 -20.15 6.42 -2.66
N ASN A 49 -21.02 5.68 -1.93
CA ASN A 49 -20.70 5.11 -0.62
C ASN A 49 -19.93 3.80 -0.81
N SER A 50 -18.77 3.90 -1.47
CA SER A 50 -17.98 2.78 -1.92
C SER A 50 -17.47 1.91 -0.76
N ASP A 51 -17.14 0.66 -1.08
CA ASP A 51 -16.54 -0.27 -0.12
C ASP A 51 -15.23 0.30 0.43
N PHE A 52 -14.45 1.00 -0.38
CA PHE A 52 -13.23 1.68 0.07
C PHE A 52 -13.51 2.82 1.05
N ARG A 53 -14.60 3.57 0.88
CA ARG A 53 -15.02 4.56 1.86
C ARG A 53 -15.40 3.90 3.16
N GLN A 54 -16.15 2.80 3.12
CA GLN A 54 -16.50 2.04 4.32
C GLN A 54 -15.26 1.45 5.01
N LEU A 55 -14.30 0.89 4.26
CA LEU A 55 -13.02 0.43 4.79
C LEU A 55 -12.28 1.56 5.50
N ARG A 56 -12.27 2.75 4.92
CA ARG A 56 -11.62 3.91 5.52
C ARG A 56 -12.38 4.42 6.76
N ASP A 57 -13.69 4.60 6.66
CA ASP A 57 -14.44 5.35 7.67
C ASP A 57 -14.97 4.46 8.81
N LEU A 58 -15.25 3.18 8.54
CA LEU A 58 -15.86 2.26 9.50
C LEU A 58 -14.89 1.23 10.07
N CYS A 59 -13.86 0.83 9.32
CA CYS A 59 -12.88 -0.18 9.76
C CYS A 59 -11.63 0.49 10.34
N TYR A 60 -11.80 1.36 11.34
CA TYR A 60 -10.70 2.22 11.85
C TYR A 60 -9.60 1.47 12.61
N GLN A 61 -9.84 0.24 13.06
CA GLN A 61 -8.85 -0.62 13.73
C GLN A 61 -8.11 -1.55 12.76
N LEU A 62 -8.38 -1.47 11.44
CA LEU A 62 -7.90 -2.40 10.45
C LEU A 62 -6.38 -2.30 10.26
N ARG A 63 -5.69 -3.40 10.58
CA ARG A 63 -4.22 -3.52 10.50
C ARG A 63 -3.78 -4.28 9.26
N HIS A 64 -4.54 -5.30 8.87
CA HIS A 64 -4.19 -6.15 7.74
C HIS A 64 -5.36 -6.27 6.77
N VAL A 65 -5.10 -5.95 5.50
CA VAL A 65 -6.09 -6.02 4.42
C VAL A 65 -5.57 -6.93 3.32
N ASP A 66 -6.33 -7.95 2.98
CA ASP A 66 -6.06 -8.82 1.83
C ASP A 66 -7.15 -8.62 0.78
N LEU A 67 -6.79 -8.00 -0.33
CA LEU A 67 -7.64 -7.78 -1.50
C LEU A 67 -7.29 -8.76 -2.65
N SER A 68 -6.47 -9.77 -2.41
CA SER A 68 -6.00 -10.68 -3.48
C SER A 68 -7.13 -11.40 -4.22
N MET A 69 -8.26 -11.60 -3.54
CA MET A 69 -9.47 -12.24 -4.10
C MET A 69 -10.58 -11.24 -4.42
N ALA A 70 -10.32 -9.96 -4.24
CA ALA A 70 -11.28 -8.91 -4.58
C ALA A 70 -11.20 -8.56 -6.07
N ASP A 71 -12.34 -8.29 -6.65
CA ASP A 71 -12.45 -7.82 -8.03
C ASP A 71 -12.56 -6.29 -8.02
N CYS A 72 -11.42 -5.64 -8.23
CA CYS A 72 -11.36 -4.20 -8.44
C CYS A 72 -10.18 -3.84 -9.34
N GLU A 73 -10.44 -2.97 -10.31
CA GLU A 73 -9.42 -2.48 -11.24
C GLU A 73 -8.69 -1.24 -10.74
N ALA A 74 -9.20 -0.60 -9.69
CA ALA A 74 -8.60 0.61 -9.14
C ALA A 74 -8.72 0.68 -7.62
N ILE A 75 -7.65 1.11 -6.97
CA ILE A 75 -7.71 1.65 -5.61
C ILE A 75 -8.03 3.14 -5.74
N PRO A 76 -9.18 3.62 -5.28
CA PRO A 76 -9.59 5.01 -5.50
C PRO A 76 -8.74 6.03 -4.75
N ASN A 77 -8.89 7.30 -5.10
CA ASN A 77 -8.26 8.40 -4.37
C ASN A 77 -8.65 8.34 -2.87
N ASN A 78 -7.68 8.59 -2.00
CA ASN A 78 -7.87 8.61 -0.55
C ASN A 78 -8.44 7.31 0.06
N ALA A 79 -8.34 6.17 -0.61
CA ALA A 79 -8.96 4.90 -0.17
C ALA A 79 -8.59 4.51 1.27
N PHE A 80 -7.32 4.68 1.65
CA PHE A 80 -6.76 4.41 2.97
C PHE A 80 -6.03 5.64 3.54
N HIS A 81 -6.43 6.84 3.13
CA HIS A 81 -5.80 8.08 3.60
C HIS A 81 -5.83 8.16 5.13
N SER A 82 -4.69 8.49 5.73
CA SER A 82 -4.53 8.68 7.18
C SER A 82 -4.99 7.46 8.00
N ARG A 83 -4.57 6.24 7.57
CA ARG A 83 -4.81 5.00 8.33
C ARG A 83 -3.53 4.62 9.11
N PRO A 84 -3.28 5.24 10.27
CA PRO A 84 -1.99 5.11 10.96
C PRO A 84 -1.73 3.69 11.47
N VAL A 85 -2.78 2.88 11.69
CA VAL A 85 -2.68 1.51 12.20
C VAL A 85 -2.53 0.46 11.10
N LEU A 86 -2.72 0.80 9.80
CA LEU A 86 -2.62 -0.14 8.68
C LEU A 86 -1.16 -0.60 8.53
N GLU A 87 -0.91 -1.89 8.79
CA GLU A 87 0.44 -2.50 8.76
C GLU A 87 0.75 -3.20 7.44
N SER A 88 -0.26 -3.82 6.83
CA SER A 88 -0.09 -4.52 5.56
C SER A 88 -1.32 -4.46 4.68
N ILE A 89 -1.08 -4.47 3.38
CA ILE A 89 -2.11 -4.64 2.36
C ILE A 89 -1.59 -5.53 1.25
N VAL A 90 -2.43 -6.46 0.80
CA VAL A 90 -2.23 -7.25 -0.42
C VAL A 90 -3.16 -6.72 -1.49
N LEU A 91 -2.60 -6.24 -2.60
CA LEU A 91 -3.36 -5.69 -3.73
C LEU A 91 -3.89 -6.82 -4.64
N PRO A 92 -5.01 -6.61 -5.33
CA PRO A 92 -5.49 -7.54 -6.36
C PRO A 92 -4.48 -7.63 -7.52
N THR A 93 -4.34 -8.81 -8.12
CA THR A 93 -3.40 -9.02 -9.24
C THR A 93 -3.81 -8.30 -10.52
N GLN A 94 -5.09 -7.93 -10.68
CA GLN A 94 -5.64 -7.25 -11.85
C GLN A 94 -5.75 -5.73 -11.69
N VAL A 95 -5.39 -5.16 -10.52
CA VAL A 95 -5.50 -3.71 -10.27
C VAL A 95 -4.65 -2.92 -11.27
N LYS A 96 -5.27 -1.93 -11.94
CA LYS A 96 -4.64 -1.09 -12.98
C LYS A 96 -4.10 0.22 -12.42
N SER A 97 -4.76 0.77 -11.40
CA SER A 97 -4.38 2.07 -10.87
C SER A 97 -4.50 2.16 -9.34
N ILE A 98 -3.60 2.96 -8.79
CA ILE A 98 -3.64 3.40 -7.39
C ILE A 98 -3.85 4.91 -7.42
N GLY A 99 -4.93 5.37 -6.82
CA GLY A 99 -5.35 6.77 -6.84
C GLY A 99 -4.43 7.70 -6.05
N SER A 100 -4.63 9.00 -6.25
CA SER A 100 -3.90 10.03 -5.51
C SER A 100 -4.21 9.93 -4.01
N GLN A 101 -3.16 10.02 -3.19
CA GLN A 101 -3.23 9.95 -1.72
C GLN A 101 -3.88 8.65 -1.18
N ALA A 102 -3.95 7.58 -1.99
CA ALA A 102 -4.67 6.36 -1.61
C ALA A 102 -4.18 5.76 -0.27
N PHE A 103 -2.90 5.87 0.02
CA PHE A 103 -2.24 5.41 1.26
C PHE A 103 -1.46 6.54 1.95
N TYR A 104 -1.81 7.80 1.70
CA TYR A 104 -1.13 8.91 2.34
C TYR A 104 -1.18 8.79 3.86
N ALA A 105 -0.02 9.00 4.53
CA ALA A 105 0.12 8.94 5.99
C ALA A 105 -0.32 7.61 6.64
N CYS A 106 -0.20 6.48 5.93
CA CYS A 106 -0.31 5.14 6.52
C CYS A 106 0.99 4.82 7.28
N HIS A 107 1.13 5.39 8.48
CA HIS A 107 2.41 5.39 9.20
C HIS A 107 2.90 3.99 9.58
N SER A 108 2.00 3.02 9.81
CA SER A 108 2.38 1.65 10.20
C SER A 108 2.65 0.72 9.01
N LEU A 109 2.37 1.14 7.78
CA LEU A 109 2.57 0.32 6.58
C LEU A 109 4.06 0.01 6.40
N ARG A 110 4.41 -1.30 6.31
CA ARG A 110 5.80 -1.76 6.32
C ARG A 110 6.34 -2.16 4.96
N LYS A 111 5.47 -2.67 4.10
CA LYS A 111 5.82 -3.19 2.78
C LYS A 111 4.66 -2.98 1.80
N ILE A 112 5.01 -2.72 0.55
CA ILE A 112 4.04 -2.71 -0.55
C ILE A 112 4.61 -3.42 -1.78
N THR A 113 3.79 -4.23 -2.42
CA THR A 113 4.08 -4.81 -3.73
C THR A 113 3.05 -4.30 -4.73
N LEU A 114 3.53 -3.64 -5.78
CA LEU A 114 2.71 -3.21 -6.91
C LEU A 114 2.69 -4.31 -7.96
N PRO A 115 1.55 -4.96 -8.23
CA PRO A 115 1.44 -5.99 -9.24
C PRO A 115 1.82 -5.49 -10.63
N LYS A 116 2.17 -6.42 -11.52
CA LYS A 116 2.53 -6.11 -12.92
C LYS A 116 1.43 -5.39 -13.69
N SER A 117 0.18 -5.58 -13.30
CA SER A 117 -1.01 -4.97 -13.90
C SER A 117 -1.12 -3.47 -13.65
N VAL A 118 -0.44 -2.94 -12.59
CA VAL A 118 -0.50 -1.52 -12.26
C VAL A 118 0.18 -0.69 -13.34
N THR A 119 -0.58 0.21 -13.95
CA THR A 119 -0.10 1.15 -14.99
C THR A 119 0.09 2.56 -14.45
N ARG A 120 -0.56 2.91 -13.33
CA ARG A 120 -0.48 4.24 -12.73
C ARG A 120 -0.51 4.20 -11.21
N VAL A 121 0.37 4.98 -10.60
CA VAL A 121 0.36 5.35 -9.17
C VAL A 121 0.17 6.87 -9.11
N GLY A 122 -0.90 7.30 -8.48
CA GLY A 122 -1.28 8.71 -8.39
C GLY A 122 -0.37 9.53 -7.47
N ASP A 123 -0.61 10.84 -7.46
CA ASP A 123 0.18 11.80 -6.70
C ASP A 123 0.06 11.55 -5.20
N ALA A 124 1.19 11.61 -4.51
CA ALA A 124 1.31 11.38 -3.07
C ALA A 124 0.69 10.05 -2.58
N ALA A 125 0.52 9.04 -3.46
CA ALA A 125 -0.20 7.81 -3.14
C ALA A 125 0.30 7.10 -1.88
N PHE A 126 1.61 7.08 -1.62
CA PHE A 126 2.25 6.49 -0.44
C PHE A 126 3.09 7.52 0.33
N SER A 127 2.85 8.82 0.09
CA SER A 127 3.63 9.86 0.78
C SER A 127 3.42 9.79 2.29
N SER A 128 4.49 10.02 3.04
CA SER A 128 4.49 10.01 4.52
C SER A 128 4.15 8.65 5.18
N CYS A 129 4.28 7.53 4.46
CA CYS A 129 4.27 6.20 5.06
C CYS A 129 5.62 5.96 5.77
N GLU A 130 5.81 6.55 6.93
CA GLU A 130 7.13 6.69 7.57
C GLU A 130 7.81 5.36 7.92
N ASN A 131 7.06 4.29 8.18
CA ASN A 131 7.59 2.96 8.48
C ASN A 131 7.66 2.03 7.26
N LEU A 132 7.36 2.53 6.06
CA LEU A 132 7.49 1.73 4.84
C LEU A 132 8.97 1.46 4.54
N LYS A 133 9.35 0.18 4.66
CA LYS A 133 10.74 -0.29 4.54
C LYS A 133 11.06 -0.82 3.15
N GLU A 134 10.06 -1.41 2.50
CA GLU A 134 10.25 -2.12 1.24
C GLU A 134 9.14 -1.79 0.23
N ILE A 135 9.56 -1.44 -0.98
CA ILE A 135 8.68 -1.26 -2.15
C ILE A 135 9.13 -2.26 -3.20
N THR A 136 8.19 -3.06 -3.71
CA THR A 136 8.40 -3.93 -4.87
C THR A 136 7.51 -3.47 -6.01
N ILE A 137 8.06 -3.26 -7.19
CA ILE A 137 7.37 -2.84 -8.41
C ILE A 137 7.59 -3.95 -9.45
N GLU A 138 6.52 -4.67 -9.80
CA GLU A 138 6.59 -5.81 -10.71
C GLU A 138 6.52 -5.41 -12.21
N GLY A 139 5.96 -4.24 -12.49
CA GLY A 139 5.72 -3.72 -13.84
C GLY A 139 6.42 -2.38 -14.08
N THR A 140 5.87 -1.62 -15.03
CA THR A 140 6.34 -0.30 -15.42
C THR A 140 5.27 0.78 -15.23
N PRO A 141 4.74 0.97 -14.00
CA PRO A 141 3.73 2.00 -13.78
C PRO A 141 4.28 3.40 -13.99
N MET A 142 3.40 4.33 -14.37
CA MET A 142 3.68 5.75 -14.24
C MET A 142 3.57 6.14 -12.77
N LEU A 143 4.64 6.73 -12.20
CA LEU A 143 4.67 7.21 -10.82
C LEU A 143 4.44 8.72 -10.79
N GLY A 144 3.35 9.15 -10.17
CA GLY A 144 2.97 10.54 -10.00
C GLY A 144 3.89 11.35 -9.09
N GLU A 145 3.59 12.63 -8.95
CA GLU A 145 4.36 13.52 -8.07
C GLU A 145 4.24 13.07 -6.61
N PHE A 146 5.36 13.07 -5.90
CA PHE A 146 5.44 12.69 -4.48
C PHE A 146 4.89 11.29 -4.17
N ALA A 147 4.71 10.41 -5.16
CA ALA A 147 4.08 9.09 -4.99
C ALA A 147 4.69 8.28 -3.83
N PHE A 148 5.99 8.36 -3.63
CA PHE A 148 6.76 7.71 -2.56
C PHE A 148 7.60 8.72 -1.77
N ALA A 149 7.07 9.92 -1.54
CA ALA A 149 7.81 10.96 -0.84
C ALA A 149 7.79 10.77 0.69
N ARG A 150 8.81 11.34 1.36
CA ARG A 150 8.90 11.41 2.84
C ARG A 150 8.87 10.05 3.55
N LEU A 151 9.37 9.01 2.91
CA LEU A 151 9.46 7.65 3.46
C LEU A 151 10.73 7.51 4.30
N LYS A 152 10.71 7.99 5.54
CA LYS A 152 11.88 8.00 6.45
C LYS A 152 12.44 6.60 6.74
N GLY A 153 11.54 5.59 6.77
CA GLY A 153 11.87 4.19 7.04
C GLY A 153 12.41 3.41 5.87
N LEU A 154 12.34 3.94 4.63
CA LEU A 154 12.63 3.20 3.41
C LEU A 154 14.07 2.67 3.40
N ARG A 155 14.20 1.38 3.02
CA ARG A 155 15.50 0.67 2.93
C ARG A 155 15.71 0.02 1.57
N THR A 156 14.63 -0.44 0.94
CA THR A 156 14.72 -1.19 -0.31
C THR A 156 13.65 -0.76 -1.29
N VAL A 157 14.07 -0.47 -2.50
CA VAL A 157 13.19 -0.35 -3.67
C VAL A 157 13.63 -1.42 -4.66
N ARG A 158 12.77 -2.39 -4.92
CA ARG A 158 12.98 -3.43 -5.93
C ARG A 158 12.09 -3.13 -7.13
N VAL A 159 12.66 -3.15 -8.30
CA VAL A 159 11.93 -3.03 -9.56
C VAL A 159 12.26 -4.22 -10.43
N ASN A 160 11.27 -5.03 -10.79
CA ASN A 160 11.46 -6.27 -11.56
C ASN A 160 11.32 -6.04 -13.08
N ALA A 161 11.24 -4.79 -13.53
CA ALA A 161 11.17 -4.40 -14.93
C ALA A 161 12.55 -4.00 -15.47
N ALA A 162 12.90 -4.48 -16.67
CA ALA A 162 14.15 -4.11 -17.35
C ALA A 162 14.14 -2.65 -17.88
N GLU A 163 12.94 -2.12 -18.16
CA GLU A 163 12.75 -0.71 -18.50
C GLU A 163 12.30 0.05 -17.24
N PRO A 164 12.91 1.21 -16.94
CA PRO A 164 12.52 2.01 -15.79
C PRO A 164 11.06 2.48 -15.89
N PRO A 165 10.27 2.34 -14.84
CA PRO A 165 8.98 3.01 -14.75
C PRO A 165 9.14 4.52 -14.97
N VAL A 166 8.20 5.15 -15.69
CA VAL A 166 8.17 6.60 -15.82
C VAL A 166 7.85 7.20 -14.46
N ALA A 167 8.75 8.01 -13.92
CA ALA A 167 8.59 8.60 -12.60
C ALA A 167 8.74 10.12 -12.64
N ALA A 168 7.85 10.83 -11.97
CA ALA A 168 8.04 12.24 -11.69
C ALA A 168 9.35 12.45 -10.93
N VAL A 169 10.04 13.56 -11.17
CA VAL A 169 11.32 13.88 -10.49
C VAL A 169 11.13 13.95 -8.97
N SER A 170 9.95 14.37 -8.52
CA SER A 170 9.54 14.46 -7.12
C SER A 170 9.00 13.14 -6.54
N ALA A 171 8.85 12.07 -7.34
CA ALA A 171 8.22 10.84 -6.90
C ALA A 171 8.82 10.26 -5.60
N PHE A 172 10.13 10.40 -5.40
CA PHE A 172 10.87 9.97 -4.21
C PHE A 172 11.46 11.16 -3.43
N GLU A 173 10.73 12.26 -3.33
CA GLU A 173 11.20 13.45 -2.62
C GLU A 173 11.27 13.21 -1.10
N GLY A 174 12.30 13.77 -0.44
CA GLY A 174 12.44 13.70 1.02
C GLY A 174 12.81 12.32 1.58
N ILE A 175 13.31 11.39 0.75
CA ILE A 175 13.91 10.12 1.23
C ILE A 175 15.43 10.27 1.38
N ASP A 176 16.00 9.54 2.34
CA ASP A 176 17.46 9.42 2.46
C ASP A 176 17.99 8.35 1.51
N ARG A 177 18.30 8.74 0.27
CA ARG A 177 18.75 7.83 -0.79
C ARG A 177 20.03 7.06 -0.46
N LYS A 178 20.85 7.58 0.46
CA LYS A 178 22.06 6.88 0.92
C LYS A 178 21.74 5.59 1.68
N LYS A 179 20.58 5.56 2.36
CA LYS A 179 20.11 4.39 3.12
C LYS A 179 19.25 3.44 2.30
N VAL A 180 18.89 3.81 1.06
CA VAL A 180 17.98 3.02 0.21
C VAL A 180 18.76 2.22 -0.82
N LYS A 181 18.59 0.89 -0.79
CA LYS A 181 19.08 -0.02 -1.81
C LYS A 181 18.07 -0.07 -2.97
N LEU A 182 18.48 0.38 -4.16
CA LEU A 182 17.73 0.15 -5.39
C LEU A 182 18.18 -1.18 -6.01
N ILE A 183 17.24 -2.06 -6.29
CA ILE A 183 17.49 -3.37 -6.93
C ILE A 183 16.73 -3.40 -8.25
N VAL A 184 17.44 -3.59 -9.33
CA VAL A 184 16.91 -3.65 -10.70
C VAL A 184 17.42 -4.90 -11.41
N PRO A 185 16.80 -5.37 -12.50
CA PRO A 185 17.29 -6.51 -13.27
C PRO A 185 18.71 -6.28 -13.79
N ARG A 186 19.51 -7.34 -13.79
CA ARG A 186 20.89 -7.31 -14.30
C ARG A 186 20.93 -6.80 -15.75
N GLY A 187 21.82 -5.84 -16.02
CA GLY A 187 21.98 -5.23 -17.34
C GLY A 187 21.04 -4.05 -17.61
N SER A 188 20.12 -3.72 -16.70
CA SER A 188 19.23 -2.56 -16.84
C SER A 188 19.75 -1.29 -16.15
N GLU A 189 20.82 -1.37 -15.38
CA GLU A 189 21.34 -0.31 -14.51
C GLU A 189 21.60 1.01 -15.25
N LEU A 190 22.13 0.95 -16.47
CA LEU A 190 22.39 2.15 -17.28
C LEU A 190 21.11 2.87 -17.67
N LYS A 191 20.02 2.14 -17.92
CA LYS A 191 18.72 2.73 -18.23
C LYS A 191 18.17 3.49 -17.02
N TYR A 192 18.25 2.88 -15.83
CA TYR A 192 17.81 3.52 -14.59
C TYR A 192 18.66 4.74 -14.21
N ARG A 193 19.97 4.71 -14.48
CA ARG A 193 20.86 5.88 -14.27
C ARG A 193 20.47 7.09 -15.13
N LYS A 194 19.91 6.86 -16.31
CA LYS A 194 19.50 7.91 -17.26
C LYS A 194 18.04 8.34 -17.06
N ALA A 195 17.22 7.53 -16.39
CA ALA A 195 15.81 7.78 -16.25
C ALA A 195 15.50 8.87 -15.19
N ALA A 196 14.63 9.81 -15.53
CA ALA A 196 14.12 10.82 -14.61
C ALA A 196 13.49 10.17 -13.38
N GLY A 197 13.64 10.79 -12.21
CA GLY A 197 13.16 10.25 -10.93
C GLY A 197 14.06 9.14 -10.35
N TRP A 198 14.72 8.32 -11.18
CA TRP A 198 15.59 7.20 -10.78
C TRP A 198 17.06 7.57 -10.68
N SER A 199 17.57 8.44 -11.56
CA SER A 199 18.97 8.83 -11.63
C SER A 199 19.59 9.25 -10.29
N ARG A 200 18.79 9.89 -9.44
CA ARG A 200 19.21 10.36 -8.10
C ARG A 200 19.56 9.23 -7.13
N PHE A 201 19.13 7.99 -7.36
CA PHE A 201 19.56 6.85 -6.55
C PHE A 201 21.02 6.46 -6.78
N PHE A 202 21.61 6.88 -7.90
CA PHE A 202 23.00 6.58 -8.29
C PHE A 202 23.98 7.71 -7.97
N SER A 203 23.52 8.80 -7.38
CA SER A 203 24.38 9.95 -7.06
C SER A 203 25.29 9.73 -5.84
N THR A 204 25.17 8.58 -5.16
CA THR A 204 26.00 8.25 -3.99
C THR A 204 26.99 7.14 -4.31
N PRO A 205 28.27 7.22 -3.82
CA PRO A 205 29.28 6.20 -4.07
C PRO A 205 28.86 4.79 -3.66
N GLU A 206 28.10 4.68 -2.56
CA GLU A 206 27.63 3.40 -2.04
C GLU A 206 26.62 2.71 -2.98
N ASN A 207 25.78 3.47 -3.68
CA ASN A 207 24.85 2.93 -4.66
C ASN A 207 25.51 2.66 -6.01
N GLN A 208 26.64 3.29 -6.32
CA GLN A 208 27.42 2.98 -7.52
C GLN A 208 28.02 1.58 -7.46
N ASN A 209 28.46 1.12 -6.28
CA ASN A 209 29.11 -0.19 -6.08
C ASN A 209 28.14 -1.33 -5.72
N ARG A 210 26.97 -1.03 -5.15
CA ARG A 210 26.02 -2.07 -4.70
C ARG A 210 25.26 -2.77 -5.82
N LEU A 211 25.27 -2.25 -7.02
CA LEU A 211 24.57 -2.82 -8.18
C LEU A 211 25.41 -3.90 -8.90
N CYS A 212 26.69 -4.02 -8.56
CA CYS A 212 27.61 -4.96 -9.20
C CYS A 212 27.72 -6.31 -8.45
N ASN A 213 26.99 -6.54 -7.39
CA ASN A 213 27.05 -7.81 -6.67
C ASN A 213 25.81 -8.67 -6.98
N PRO A 214 25.96 -9.74 -7.78
CA PRO A 214 24.94 -10.78 -7.90
C PRO A 214 24.93 -11.58 -6.60
N ALA A 215 23.77 -11.75 -5.99
CA ALA A 215 23.49 -12.89 -5.11
C ALA A 215 22.93 -13.99 -5.98
#